data_6a9104ea87a623d658ec286b5243081b
#
_entry.id   6a9104ea87a623d658ec286b5243081b
#
_cell.length_a   1.000
_cell.length_b   1.000
_cell.length_c   1.000
_cell.angle_alpha   90.00
_cell.angle_beta   90.00
_cell.angle_gamma   90.00
#
_symmetry.space_group_name_H-M   'P 1'
#
loop_
_entity.id
_entity.type
_entity.pdbx_description
1 polymer ?
#
loop_
_entity_poly.entity_id
_entity_poly.type
_entity_poly.pdbx_seq_one_letter_code
_entity_poly.pdbx_strand_id
1 'polypeptide(L)'
;VLLAVLMPYTAYQAGTSPFVTFFSSIGLGGAGTIMNIVVLTAALSSLNAGLYSTGRILRSMAMNGSAPEFTKKMTKGGVPFGGILLTCFITLFGVALNAIAPGEAFEIVLNMSALGIIASWATIVLCQIQLFRWSKKGILERPKFRLFGAPYTSYATLVFLFGVLVLMAFDAPIGSWTIATLVVIIPALIGGWFLVRTKVLAVAEERLGYTGQYPVVANRPVDPEE
;
A
#
# COMPACT_ATOMS: atom_id res chain seq x y z
N VAL A 1 -14.82 16.87 -8.98
CA VAL A 1 -16.12 17.50 -9.31
C VAL A 1 -15.94 18.97 -9.62
N LEU A 2 -15.35 19.79 -8.72
CA LEU A 2 -15.20 21.25 -8.94
C LEU A 2 -14.47 21.59 -10.25
N LEU A 3 -13.33 20.96 -10.54
CA LEU A 3 -12.56 21.19 -11.76
C LEU A 3 -13.36 20.82 -13.02
N ALA A 4 -14.16 19.75 -12.97
CA ALA A 4 -14.98 19.33 -14.10
C ALA A 4 -16.21 20.24 -14.37
N VAL A 5 -16.62 21.02 -13.36
CA VAL A 5 -17.70 22.02 -13.47
C VAL A 5 -17.16 23.36 -13.98
N LEU A 6 -15.92 23.71 -13.62
CA LEU A 6 -15.32 25.00 -13.93
C LEU A 6 -14.77 25.10 -15.36
N MET A 7 -14.30 23.98 -15.94
CA MET A 7 -13.75 23.94 -17.29
C MET A 7 -14.08 22.61 -17.98
N PRO A 8 -14.28 22.61 -19.32
CA PRO A 8 -14.46 21.37 -20.08
C PRO A 8 -13.18 20.53 -20.00
N TYR A 9 -13.35 19.20 -19.91
CA TYR A 9 -12.24 18.25 -19.77
C TYR A 9 -11.19 18.36 -20.88
N THR A 10 -11.59 18.82 -22.08
CA THR A 10 -10.72 19.03 -23.23
C THR A 10 -9.72 20.18 -23.06
N ALA A 11 -9.93 21.06 -22.09
CA ALA A 11 -9.02 22.17 -21.79
C ALA A 11 -7.83 21.73 -20.89
N TYR A 12 -7.90 20.55 -20.30
CA TYR A 12 -6.81 20.01 -19.47
C TYR A 12 -5.82 19.22 -20.33
N GLN A 13 -4.53 19.52 -20.18
CA GLN A 13 -3.46 18.83 -20.89
C GLN A 13 -2.68 17.93 -19.95
N ALA A 14 -2.26 16.75 -20.45
CA ALA A 14 -1.37 15.89 -19.73
C ALA A 14 -0.04 16.62 -19.40
N GLY A 15 0.47 16.42 -18.18
CA GLY A 15 1.70 17.06 -17.72
C GLY A 15 1.55 18.47 -17.15
N THR A 16 0.37 19.08 -17.19
CA THR A 16 0.09 20.36 -16.54
C THR A 16 -0.88 20.21 -15.37
N SER A 17 -0.65 20.98 -14.30
CA SER A 17 -1.58 20.95 -13.15
C SER A 17 -2.93 21.54 -13.56
N PRO A 18 -4.06 20.81 -13.38
CA PRO A 18 -5.40 21.33 -13.66
C PRO A 18 -5.71 22.65 -12.94
N PHE A 19 -5.18 22.84 -11.75
CA PHE A 19 -5.34 24.07 -10.98
C PHE A 19 -4.63 25.26 -11.65
N VAL A 20 -3.40 25.03 -12.13
CA VAL A 20 -2.64 26.07 -12.83
C VAL A 20 -3.37 26.45 -14.12
N THR A 21 -3.85 25.48 -14.89
CA THR A 21 -4.62 25.72 -16.12
C THR A 21 -5.86 26.59 -15.85
N PHE A 22 -6.63 26.25 -14.81
CA PHE A 22 -7.82 27.00 -14.44
C PHE A 22 -7.49 28.43 -14.02
N PHE A 23 -6.55 28.65 -13.10
CA PHE A 23 -6.22 29.98 -12.61
C PHE A 23 -5.59 30.86 -13.69
N SER A 24 -4.84 30.27 -14.61
CA SER A 24 -4.31 30.99 -15.77
C SER A 24 -5.43 31.44 -16.71
N SER A 25 -6.49 30.64 -16.91
CA SER A 25 -7.61 30.94 -17.79
C SER A 25 -8.46 32.12 -17.31
N ILE A 26 -8.51 32.40 -16.01
CA ILE A 26 -9.21 33.55 -15.42
C ILE A 26 -8.35 34.77 -15.29
N GLY A 27 -7.14 34.80 -15.90
CA GLY A 27 -6.28 35.98 -15.99
C GLY A 27 -5.49 36.34 -14.72
N LEU A 28 -5.44 35.45 -13.72
CA LEU A 28 -4.65 35.67 -12.51
C LEU A 28 -3.20 35.23 -12.74
N GLY A 29 -2.40 36.05 -13.41
CA GLY A 29 -1.04 35.71 -13.86
C GLY A 29 -0.05 35.28 -12.74
N GLY A 30 -0.30 35.63 -11.48
CA GLY A 30 0.50 35.16 -10.33
C GLY A 30 -0.04 33.91 -9.66
N ALA A 31 -1.28 33.53 -9.92
CA ALA A 31 -1.95 32.41 -9.25
C ALA A 31 -1.32 31.06 -9.60
N GLY A 32 -0.79 30.90 -10.82
CA GLY A 32 -0.07 29.70 -11.23
C GLY A 32 1.16 29.43 -10.35
N THR A 33 1.95 30.43 -10.04
CA THR A 33 3.13 30.30 -9.16
C THR A 33 2.73 29.97 -7.73
N ILE A 34 1.71 30.64 -7.20
CA ILE A 34 1.19 30.36 -5.85
C ILE A 34 0.67 28.92 -5.76
N MET A 35 -0.10 28.48 -6.76
CA MET A 35 -0.62 27.12 -6.81
C MET A 35 0.49 26.06 -6.92
N ASN A 36 1.56 26.34 -7.67
CA ASN A 36 2.71 25.44 -7.73
C ASN A 36 3.40 25.30 -6.37
N ILE A 37 3.55 26.39 -5.61
CA ILE A 37 4.10 26.35 -4.24
C ILE A 37 3.19 25.53 -3.31
N VAL A 38 1.88 25.72 -3.39
CA VAL A 38 0.91 24.95 -2.60
C VAL A 38 0.98 23.46 -2.94
N VAL A 39 0.98 23.12 -4.22
CA VAL A 39 1.08 21.70 -4.67
C VAL A 39 2.40 21.09 -4.24
N LEU A 40 3.52 21.80 -4.37
CA LEU A 40 4.83 21.34 -3.92
C LEU A 40 4.84 21.08 -2.39
N THR A 41 4.30 22.00 -1.62
CA THR A 41 4.22 21.89 -0.16
C THR A 41 3.34 20.70 0.24
N ALA A 42 2.21 20.51 -0.43
CA ALA A 42 1.33 19.36 -0.21
C ALA A 42 2.02 18.03 -0.56
N ALA A 43 2.74 17.99 -1.68
CA ALA A 43 3.50 16.81 -2.11
C ALA A 43 4.61 16.45 -1.11
N LEU A 44 5.37 17.44 -0.62
CA LEU A 44 6.40 17.24 0.40
C LEU A 44 5.81 16.74 1.73
N SER A 45 4.67 17.30 2.14
CA SER A 45 3.95 16.85 3.34
C SER A 45 3.49 15.39 3.21
N SER A 46 2.89 15.02 2.07
CA SER A 46 2.46 13.64 1.78
C SER A 46 3.64 12.68 1.73
N LEU A 47 4.77 13.08 1.12
CA LEU A 47 5.98 12.29 1.08
C LEU A 47 6.52 12.02 2.49
N ASN A 48 6.59 13.06 3.34
CA ASN A 48 7.04 12.93 4.72
C ASN A 48 6.15 11.96 5.53
N ALA A 49 4.82 12.11 5.42
CA ALA A 49 3.86 11.21 6.07
C ALA A 49 4.01 9.77 5.56
N GLY A 50 4.19 9.59 4.26
CA GLY A 50 4.41 8.28 3.62
C GLY A 50 5.69 7.61 4.10
N LEU A 51 6.80 8.32 4.13
CA LEU A 51 8.10 7.81 4.61
C LEU A 51 8.03 7.35 6.07
N TYR A 52 7.41 8.16 6.93
CA TYR A 52 7.25 7.82 8.34
C TYR A 52 6.34 6.60 8.54
N SER A 53 5.20 6.57 7.87
CA SER A 53 4.24 5.46 7.94
C SER A 53 4.84 4.15 7.45
N THR A 54 5.47 4.18 6.27
CA THR A 54 6.16 3.00 5.69
C THR A 54 7.31 2.53 6.58
N GLY A 55 8.08 3.47 7.15
CA GLY A 55 9.15 3.16 8.10
C GLY A 55 8.65 2.41 9.34
N ARG A 56 7.49 2.80 9.88
CA ARG A 56 6.85 2.09 11.00
C ARG A 56 6.35 0.70 10.62
N ILE A 57 5.75 0.56 9.45
CA ILE A 57 5.29 -0.75 8.93
C ILE A 57 6.48 -1.68 8.75
N LEU A 58 7.56 -1.23 8.10
CA LEU A 58 8.78 -2.02 7.90
C LEU A 58 9.40 -2.45 9.23
N ARG A 59 9.41 -1.56 10.24
CA ARG A 59 9.86 -1.92 11.58
C ARG A 59 8.99 -3.02 12.19
N SER A 60 7.68 -2.91 12.12
CA SER A 60 6.76 -3.93 12.61
C SER A 60 6.98 -5.27 11.91
N MET A 61 7.15 -5.26 10.60
CA MET A 61 7.49 -6.45 9.82
C MET A 61 8.83 -7.07 10.24
N ALA A 62 9.85 -6.24 10.50
CA ALA A 62 11.15 -6.72 10.96
C ALA A 62 11.07 -7.32 12.36
N MET A 63 10.25 -6.76 13.26
CA MET A 63 10.00 -7.33 14.58
C MET A 63 9.33 -8.71 14.51
N ASN A 64 8.55 -8.96 13.45
CA ASN A 64 7.92 -10.27 13.18
C ASN A 64 8.80 -11.18 12.29
N GLY A 65 10.05 -10.79 12.00
CA GLY A 65 10.96 -11.59 11.18
C GLY A 65 10.74 -11.51 9.67
N SER A 66 9.75 -10.71 9.20
CA SER A 66 9.34 -10.62 7.79
C SER A 66 10.10 -9.56 6.99
N ALA A 67 10.94 -8.74 7.62
CA ALA A 67 11.74 -7.71 6.96
C ALA A 67 13.19 -7.72 7.49
N PRO A 68 14.14 -7.07 6.78
CA PRO A 68 15.54 -7.00 7.18
C PRO A 68 15.72 -6.40 8.58
N GLU A 69 16.65 -6.96 9.36
CA GLU A 69 16.85 -6.56 10.76
C GLU A 69 17.25 -5.10 10.95
N PHE A 70 17.97 -4.51 9.99
CA PHE A 70 18.37 -3.11 10.09
C PHE A 70 17.15 -2.15 10.14
N THR A 71 15.99 -2.56 9.62
CA THR A 71 14.77 -1.75 9.67
C THR A 71 14.12 -1.71 11.06
N LYS A 72 14.60 -2.54 12.02
CA LYS A 72 14.23 -2.44 13.45
C LYS A 72 14.80 -1.17 14.10
N LYS A 73 15.89 -0.61 13.55
CA LYS A 73 16.61 0.51 14.16
C LYS A 73 15.74 1.76 14.27
N MET A 74 15.73 2.33 15.47
CA MET A 74 15.09 3.61 15.75
C MET A 74 16.13 4.63 16.20
N THR A 75 15.83 5.91 15.98
CA THR A 75 16.60 7.00 16.60
C THR A 75 16.25 7.13 18.09
N LYS A 76 17.06 7.89 18.86
CA LYS A 76 16.74 8.22 20.27
C LYS A 76 15.37 8.90 20.43
N GLY A 77 14.90 9.61 19.41
CA GLY A 77 13.58 10.27 19.37
C GLY A 77 12.41 9.38 18.91
N GLY A 78 12.60 8.05 18.79
CA GLY A 78 11.51 7.14 18.41
C GLY A 78 11.16 7.10 16.93
N VAL A 79 12.04 7.63 16.04
CA VAL A 79 11.81 7.63 14.59
C VAL A 79 12.36 6.33 13.98
N PRO A 80 11.62 5.61 13.13
CA PRO A 80 12.03 4.35 12.50
C PRO A 80 13.03 4.58 11.35
N PHE A 81 14.24 5.00 11.71
CA PHE A 81 15.27 5.46 10.78
C PHE A 81 15.66 4.41 9.73
N GLY A 82 15.81 3.13 10.13
CA GLY A 82 16.19 2.06 9.21
C GLY A 82 15.14 1.82 8.12
N GLY A 83 13.85 1.88 8.48
CA GLY A 83 12.76 1.74 7.52
C GLY A 83 12.65 2.95 6.59
N ILE A 84 12.83 4.16 7.12
CA ILE A 84 12.83 5.40 6.31
C ILE A 84 13.97 5.39 5.30
N LEU A 85 15.18 5.00 5.70
CA LEU A 85 16.32 4.89 4.78
C LEU A 85 16.06 3.93 3.64
N LEU A 86 15.50 2.74 3.93
CA LEU A 86 15.15 1.77 2.89
C LEU A 86 14.12 2.35 1.93
N THR A 87 13.09 3.01 2.46
CA THR A 87 12.04 3.63 1.63
C THR A 87 12.62 4.76 0.77
N CYS A 88 13.47 5.64 1.33
CA CYS A 88 14.15 6.68 0.56
C CYS A 88 15.00 6.09 -0.56
N PHE A 89 15.76 5.02 -0.28
CA PHE A 89 16.58 4.36 -1.29
C PHE A 89 15.72 3.84 -2.46
N ILE A 90 14.58 3.19 -2.14
CA ILE A 90 13.64 2.71 -3.18
C ILE A 90 13.01 3.88 -3.93
N THR A 91 12.66 4.98 -3.25
CA THR A 91 12.09 6.17 -3.89
C THR A 91 13.05 6.80 -4.89
N LEU A 92 14.38 6.73 -4.67
CA LEU A 92 15.38 7.21 -5.62
C LEU A 92 15.31 6.50 -6.98
N PHE A 93 14.87 5.24 -7.04
CA PHE A 93 14.60 4.57 -8.32
C PHE A 93 13.46 5.24 -9.10
N GLY A 94 12.42 5.71 -8.40
CA GLY A 94 11.36 6.50 -9.04
C GLY A 94 11.87 7.83 -9.61
N VAL A 95 12.80 8.49 -8.90
CA VAL A 95 13.46 9.71 -9.39
C VAL A 95 14.32 9.40 -10.63
N ALA A 96 15.09 8.30 -10.59
CA ALA A 96 15.88 7.85 -11.75
C ALA A 96 14.99 7.53 -12.96
N LEU A 97 13.86 6.86 -12.73
CA LEU A 97 12.88 6.57 -13.79
C LEU A 97 12.34 7.86 -14.42
N ASN A 98 12.03 8.86 -13.61
CA ASN A 98 11.57 10.16 -14.09
C ASN A 98 12.65 10.91 -14.91
N ALA A 99 13.93 10.70 -14.63
CA ALA A 99 15.02 11.26 -15.42
C ALA A 99 15.17 10.60 -16.80
N ILE A 100 14.81 9.30 -16.91
CA ILE A 100 14.93 8.51 -18.15
C ILE A 100 13.66 8.67 -19.03
N ALA A 101 12.48 8.63 -18.41
CA ALA A 101 11.18 8.67 -19.10
C ALA A 101 10.22 9.68 -18.41
N PRO A 102 10.48 10.98 -18.52
CA PRO A 102 9.72 11.99 -17.74
C PRO A 102 8.23 12.05 -18.09
N GLY A 103 7.85 11.71 -19.33
CA GLY A 103 6.45 11.71 -19.79
C GLY A 103 5.63 10.53 -19.24
N GLU A 104 6.24 9.40 -18.97
CA GLU A 104 5.56 8.15 -18.62
C GLU A 104 5.77 7.75 -17.15
N ALA A 105 6.79 8.30 -16.49
CA ALA A 105 7.19 7.92 -15.14
C ALA A 105 6.04 8.06 -14.13
N PHE A 106 5.24 9.11 -14.24
CA PHE A 106 4.09 9.33 -13.36
C PHE A 106 3.05 8.22 -13.50
N GLU A 107 2.69 7.85 -14.73
CA GLU A 107 1.68 6.82 -14.99
C GLU A 107 2.18 5.43 -14.59
N ILE A 108 3.46 5.13 -14.84
CA ILE A 108 4.08 3.87 -14.40
C ILE A 108 4.03 3.74 -12.88
N VAL A 109 4.47 4.77 -12.15
CA VAL A 109 4.47 4.76 -10.67
C VAL A 109 3.05 4.70 -10.11
N LEU A 110 2.10 5.39 -10.73
CA LEU A 110 0.69 5.37 -10.35
C LEU A 110 0.09 3.95 -10.50
N ASN A 111 0.32 3.31 -11.64
CA ASN A 111 -0.16 1.96 -11.91
C ASN A 111 0.49 0.92 -10.98
N MET A 112 1.80 1.02 -10.73
CA MET A 112 2.50 0.17 -9.76
C MET A 112 1.93 0.33 -8.34
N SER A 113 1.61 1.58 -7.94
CA SER A 113 0.98 1.87 -6.66
C SER A 113 -0.43 1.27 -6.57
N ALA A 114 -1.20 1.33 -7.67
CA ALA A 114 -2.53 0.72 -7.75
C ALA A 114 -2.48 -0.79 -7.53
N LEU A 115 -1.51 -1.50 -8.13
CA LEU A 115 -1.30 -2.93 -7.87
C LEU A 115 -1.04 -3.23 -6.38
N GLY A 116 -0.20 -2.40 -5.73
CA GLY A 116 0.08 -2.53 -4.30
C GLY A 116 -1.18 -2.36 -3.43
N ILE A 117 -2.02 -1.38 -3.76
CA ILE A 117 -3.29 -1.12 -3.06
C ILE A 117 -4.26 -2.29 -3.26
N ILE A 118 -4.44 -2.76 -4.49
CA ILE A 118 -5.31 -3.90 -4.81
C ILE A 118 -4.85 -5.15 -4.06
N ALA A 119 -3.55 -5.44 -4.06
CA ALA A 119 -2.98 -6.57 -3.33
C ALA A 119 -3.22 -6.47 -1.82
N SER A 120 -3.08 -5.28 -1.24
CA SER A 120 -3.33 -5.03 0.18
C SER A 120 -4.80 -5.27 0.53
N TRP A 121 -5.73 -4.73 -0.26
CA TRP A 121 -7.17 -4.92 -0.04
C TRP A 121 -7.59 -6.38 -0.24
N ALA A 122 -7.06 -7.05 -1.27
CA ALA A 122 -7.32 -8.47 -1.49
C ALA A 122 -6.85 -9.30 -0.29
N THR A 123 -5.66 -9.00 0.27
CA THR A 123 -5.12 -9.68 1.45
C THR A 123 -6.02 -9.48 2.67
N ILE A 124 -6.50 -8.26 2.93
CA ILE A 124 -7.43 -7.97 4.03
C ILE A 124 -8.71 -8.80 3.89
N VAL A 125 -9.27 -8.86 2.69
CA VAL A 125 -10.50 -9.63 2.42
C VAL A 125 -10.26 -11.14 2.57
N LEU A 126 -9.11 -11.65 2.13
CA LEU A 126 -8.72 -13.05 2.34
C LEU A 126 -8.56 -13.39 3.82
N CYS A 127 -7.94 -12.50 4.59
CA CYS A 127 -7.84 -12.64 6.05
C CYS A 127 -9.21 -12.69 6.72
N GLN A 128 -10.15 -11.85 6.26
CA GLN A 128 -11.53 -11.86 6.76
C GLN A 128 -12.26 -13.17 6.44
N ILE A 129 -12.12 -13.69 5.22
CA ILE A 129 -12.70 -14.99 4.85
C ILE A 129 -12.12 -16.09 5.72
N GLN A 130 -10.82 -16.07 5.99
CA GLN A 130 -10.16 -17.04 6.84
C GLN A 130 -10.64 -16.94 8.29
N LEU A 131 -10.78 -15.73 8.82
CA LEU A 131 -11.36 -15.48 10.15
C LEU A 131 -12.78 -16.04 10.25
N PHE A 132 -13.61 -15.83 9.22
CA PHE A 132 -14.96 -16.39 9.16
C PHE A 132 -14.94 -17.92 9.19
N ARG A 133 -14.03 -18.56 8.43
CA ARG A 133 -13.88 -20.03 8.42
C ARG A 133 -13.44 -20.56 9.77
N TRP A 134 -12.50 -19.92 10.45
CA TRP A 134 -12.03 -20.31 11.77
C TRP A 134 -13.11 -20.14 12.84
N SER A 135 -13.87 -19.06 12.78
CA SER A 135 -15.00 -18.84 13.67
C SER A 135 -16.10 -19.90 13.48
N LYS A 136 -16.38 -20.31 12.22
CA LYS A 136 -17.35 -21.38 11.94
C LYS A 136 -16.89 -22.75 12.45
N LYS A 137 -15.55 -22.97 12.53
CA LYS A 137 -14.95 -24.18 13.11
C LYS A 137 -14.83 -24.13 14.64
N GLY A 138 -15.26 -23.06 15.29
CA GLY A 138 -15.14 -22.88 16.75
C GLY A 138 -13.73 -22.62 17.25
N ILE A 139 -12.76 -22.34 16.36
CA ILE A 139 -11.36 -22.09 16.71
C ILE A 139 -11.18 -20.68 17.29
N LEU A 140 -12.00 -19.73 16.85
CA LEU A 140 -11.91 -18.32 17.23
C LEU A 140 -13.29 -17.73 17.47
N GLU A 141 -13.44 -16.91 18.51
CA GLU A 141 -14.67 -16.16 18.73
C GLU A 141 -14.85 -15.06 17.67
N ARG A 142 -16.06 -14.91 17.19
CA ARG A 142 -16.37 -13.93 16.18
C ARG A 142 -16.45 -12.54 16.80
N PRO A 143 -15.81 -11.48 16.22
CA PRO A 143 -15.91 -10.12 16.72
C PRO A 143 -17.36 -9.66 16.86
N LYS A 144 -17.64 -8.78 17.83
CA LYS A 144 -18.97 -8.15 18.00
C LYS A 144 -19.40 -7.38 16.76
N PHE A 145 -18.47 -6.61 16.17
CA PHE A 145 -18.69 -5.92 14.90
C PHE A 145 -18.52 -6.89 13.73
N ARG A 146 -19.56 -7.06 12.94
CA ARG A 146 -19.61 -8.05 11.86
C ARG A 146 -19.89 -7.36 10.53
N LEU A 147 -19.20 -7.77 9.48
CA LEU A 147 -19.53 -7.34 8.12
C LEU A 147 -20.87 -7.93 7.72
N PHE A 148 -21.79 -7.05 7.29
CA PHE A 148 -23.10 -7.46 6.78
C PHE A 148 -22.92 -8.32 5.52
N GLY A 149 -23.65 -9.45 5.44
CA GLY A 149 -23.57 -10.36 4.29
C GLY A 149 -22.29 -11.19 4.18
N ALA A 150 -21.41 -11.21 5.21
CA ALA A 150 -20.23 -12.10 5.18
C ALA A 150 -20.66 -13.60 5.17
N PRO A 151 -20.02 -14.45 4.35
CA PRO A 151 -18.81 -14.23 3.54
C PRO A 151 -19.07 -13.73 2.11
N TYR A 152 -20.33 -13.63 1.67
CA TYR A 152 -20.68 -13.33 0.26
C TYR A 152 -20.17 -11.96 -0.20
N THR A 153 -20.29 -10.94 0.64
CA THR A 153 -19.74 -9.61 0.36
C THR A 153 -18.23 -9.62 0.17
N SER A 154 -17.51 -10.46 0.91
CA SER A 154 -16.06 -10.64 0.75
C SER A 154 -15.70 -11.26 -0.61
N TYR A 155 -16.45 -12.27 -1.05
CA TYR A 155 -16.25 -12.86 -2.37
C TYR A 155 -16.59 -11.86 -3.49
N ALA A 156 -17.68 -11.11 -3.35
CA ALA A 156 -18.04 -10.07 -4.30
C ALA A 156 -16.94 -9.00 -4.42
N THR A 157 -16.32 -8.59 -3.30
CA THR A 157 -15.20 -7.67 -3.30
C THR A 157 -13.99 -8.25 -4.03
N LEU A 158 -13.65 -9.53 -3.83
CA LEU A 158 -12.54 -10.17 -4.56
C LEU A 158 -12.80 -10.22 -6.06
N VAL A 159 -14.02 -10.54 -6.48
CA VAL A 159 -14.43 -10.53 -7.90
C VAL A 159 -14.31 -9.13 -8.48
N PHE A 160 -14.75 -8.11 -7.73
CA PHE A 160 -14.60 -6.71 -8.15
C PHE A 160 -13.11 -6.32 -8.32
N LEU A 161 -12.25 -6.63 -7.33
CA LEU A 161 -10.82 -6.34 -7.42
C LEU A 161 -10.16 -7.07 -8.59
N PHE A 162 -10.55 -8.32 -8.85
CA PHE A 162 -10.09 -9.05 -10.02
C PHE A 162 -10.56 -8.40 -11.32
N GLY A 163 -11.81 -7.93 -11.38
CA GLY A 163 -12.34 -7.16 -12.50
C GLY A 163 -11.53 -5.89 -12.79
N VAL A 164 -11.11 -5.17 -11.73
CA VAL A 164 -10.22 -4.00 -11.88
C VAL A 164 -8.86 -4.40 -12.49
N LEU A 165 -8.26 -5.52 -12.05
CA LEU A 165 -7.01 -6.02 -12.66
C LEU A 165 -7.19 -6.38 -14.13
N VAL A 166 -8.32 -6.97 -14.49
CA VAL A 166 -8.65 -7.29 -15.89
C VAL A 166 -8.79 -6.02 -16.72
N LEU A 167 -9.51 -5.01 -16.22
CA LEU A 167 -9.63 -3.71 -16.90
C LEU A 167 -8.26 -3.05 -17.08
N MET A 168 -7.41 -3.11 -16.07
CA MET A 168 -6.04 -2.58 -16.13
C MET A 168 -5.19 -3.32 -17.18
N ALA A 169 -5.42 -4.62 -17.39
CA ALA A 169 -4.71 -5.38 -18.41
C ALA A 169 -5.06 -4.94 -19.85
N PHE A 170 -6.26 -4.40 -20.06
CA PHE A 170 -6.70 -3.86 -21.36
C PHE A 170 -6.27 -2.42 -21.59
N ASP A 171 -5.75 -1.73 -20.58
CA ASP A 171 -5.23 -0.37 -20.69
C ASP A 171 -3.80 -0.39 -21.26
N ALA A 172 -3.72 -0.43 -22.59
CA ALA A 172 -2.44 -0.47 -23.29
C ALA A 172 -1.91 0.95 -23.58
N PRO A 173 -0.58 1.14 -23.54
CA PRO A 173 0.47 0.14 -23.28
C PRO A 173 0.84 -0.01 -21.79
N ILE A 174 0.61 1.02 -20.95
CA ILE A 174 1.21 1.12 -19.62
C ILE A 174 0.55 0.13 -18.65
N GLY A 175 -0.77 0.04 -18.64
CA GLY A 175 -1.50 -0.90 -17.79
C GLY A 175 -1.16 -2.36 -18.06
N SER A 176 -1.08 -2.75 -19.34
CA SER A 176 -0.70 -4.11 -19.73
C SER A 176 0.74 -4.45 -19.32
N TRP A 177 1.69 -3.52 -19.47
CA TRP A 177 3.06 -3.69 -18.97
C TRP A 177 3.10 -3.82 -17.45
N THR A 178 2.29 -3.03 -16.76
CA THR A 178 2.19 -3.10 -15.29
C THR A 178 1.68 -4.46 -14.83
N ILE A 179 0.65 -5.02 -15.47
CA ILE A 179 0.16 -6.38 -15.18
C ILE A 179 1.25 -7.43 -15.49
N ALA A 180 2.01 -7.26 -16.57
CA ALA A 180 3.12 -8.16 -16.89
C ALA A 180 4.18 -8.20 -15.78
N THR A 181 4.39 -7.13 -15.01
CA THR A 181 5.31 -7.14 -13.88
C THR A 181 4.90 -8.11 -12.77
N LEU A 182 3.63 -8.51 -12.68
CA LEU A 182 3.16 -9.52 -11.72
C LEU A 182 3.84 -10.88 -11.94
N VAL A 183 4.23 -11.20 -13.18
CA VAL A 183 4.98 -12.43 -13.50
C VAL A 183 6.33 -12.46 -12.77
N VAL A 184 6.91 -11.31 -12.46
CA VAL A 184 8.15 -11.19 -11.68
C VAL A 184 7.86 -11.01 -10.19
N ILE A 185 6.89 -10.16 -9.85
CA ILE A 185 6.57 -9.80 -8.47
C ILE A 185 6.06 -11.02 -7.69
N ILE A 186 5.15 -11.81 -8.27
CA ILE A 186 4.56 -12.96 -7.57
C ILE A 186 5.62 -14.02 -7.23
N PRO A 187 6.47 -14.49 -8.15
CA PRO A 187 7.55 -15.42 -7.79
C PRO A 187 8.55 -14.82 -6.81
N ALA A 188 8.86 -13.53 -6.91
CA ALA A 188 9.74 -12.85 -5.96
C ALA A 188 9.16 -12.82 -4.54
N LEU A 189 7.86 -12.58 -4.39
CA LEU A 189 7.17 -12.63 -3.09
C LEU A 189 7.12 -14.05 -2.53
N ILE A 190 6.83 -15.04 -3.38
CA ILE A 190 6.83 -16.46 -2.97
C ILE A 190 8.24 -16.89 -2.54
N GLY A 191 9.27 -16.57 -3.33
CA GLY A 191 10.66 -16.85 -2.98
C GLY A 191 11.09 -16.14 -1.70
N GLY A 192 10.73 -14.85 -1.55
CA GLY A 192 10.94 -14.08 -0.33
C GLY A 192 10.28 -14.72 0.90
N TRP A 193 9.07 -15.24 0.75
CA TRP A 193 8.41 -15.98 1.82
C TRP A 193 9.21 -17.22 2.26
N PHE A 194 9.72 -18.01 1.33
CA PHE A 194 10.53 -19.18 1.67
C PHE A 194 11.81 -18.80 2.42
N LEU A 195 12.42 -17.65 2.10
CA LEU A 195 13.62 -17.16 2.77
C LEU A 195 13.36 -16.70 4.23
N VAL A 196 12.19 -16.11 4.49
CA VAL A 196 11.88 -15.55 5.83
C VAL A 196 11.00 -16.47 6.69
N ARG A 197 10.39 -17.48 6.10
CA ARG A 197 9.41 -18.37 6.73
C ARG A 197 9.89 -18.94 8.07
N THR A 198 11.11 -19.46 8.12
CA THR A 198 11.68 -20.05 9.36
C THR A 198 11.78 -19.03 10.50
N LYS A 199 12.20 -17.80 10.19
CA LYS A 199 12.29 -16.72 11.20
C LYS A 199 10.89 -16.27 11.65
N VAL A 200 9.96 -16.15 10.73
CA VAL A 200 8.57 -15.75 11.03
C VAL A 200 7.89 -16.78 11.92
N LEU A 201 8.06 -18.06 11.62
CA LEU A 201 7.48 -19.14 12.41
C LEU A 201 8.10 -19.21 13.81
N ALA A 202 9.41 -19.04 13.95
CA ALA A 202 10.08 -19.02 15.25
C ALA A 202 9.59 -17.85 16.13
N VAL A 203 9.45 -16.66 15.56
CA VAL A 203 8.90 -15.50 16.29
C VAL A 203 7.42 -15.69 16.64
N ALA A 204 6.65 -16.33 15.76
CA ALA A 204 5.25 -16.63 16.04
C ALA A 204 5.09 -17.67 17.16
N GLU A 205 5.97 -18.68 17.20
CA GLU A 205 6.00 -19.69 18.25
C GLU A 205 6.37 -19.07 19.61
N GLU A 206 7.39 -18.22 19.64
CA GLU A 206 7.82 -17.52 20.86
C GLU A 206 6.73 -16.60 21.44
N ARG A 207 6.04 -15.84 20.59
CA ARG A 207 5.06 -14.82 21.02
C ARG A 207 3.66 -15.38 21.29
N LEU A 208 3.23 -16.36 20.51
CA LEU A 208 1.83 -16.81 20.47
C LEU A 208 1.65 -18.25 20.90
N GLY A 209 2.72 -18.98 21.24
CA GLY A 209 2.68 -20.42 21.46
C GLY A 209 2.16 -21.18 20.21
N TYR A 210 2.49 -20.65 19.02
CA TYR A 210 2.01 -21.20 17.76
C TYR A 210 2.66 -22.55 17.46
N THR A 211 1.87 -23.60 17.48
CA THR A 211 2.34 -24.98 17.25
C THR A 211 2.35 -25.41 15.79
N GLY A 212 2.14 -24.49 14.85
CA GLY A 212 2.10 -24.76 13.41
C GLY A 212 0.76 -25.25 12.87
N GLN A 213 -0.17 -25.66 13.72
CA GLN A 213 -1.47 -26.14 13.26
C GLN A 213 -2.59 -25.10 13.29
N TYR A 214 -2.69 -24.28 14.33
CA TYR A 214 -3.63 -23.15 14.46
C TYR A 214 -3.10 -22.15 15.48
N PRO A 215 -3.41 -20.84 15.35
CA PRO A 215 -3.13 -19.91 16.43
C PRO A 215 -3.94 -20.37 17.65
N VAL A 216 -3.26 -20.82 18.67
CA VAL A 216 -3.89 -20.99 19.97
C VAL A 216 -4.24 -19.60 20.44
N VAL A 217 -5.49 -19.22 20.31
CA VAL A 217 -6.02 -18.10 21.10
C VAL A 217 -6.02 -18.63 22.53
N ALA A 218 -4.88 -18.55 23.18
CA ALA A 218 -4.84 -18.70 24.59
C ALA A 218 -5.81 -17.66 25.16
N ASN A 219 -6.81 -18.08 25.89
CA ASN A 219 -7.45 -17.29 26.92
C ASN A 219 -6.36 -16.94 27.95
N ARG A 220 -5.39 -16.10 27.56
CA ARG A 220 -4.57 -15.41 28.54
C ARG A 220 -5.46 -14.30 29.08
N PRO A 221 -5.73 -14.27 30.39
CA PRO A 221 -6.21 -13.07 31.01
C PRO A 221 -5.22 -11.98 30.61
N VAL A 222 -5.70 -10.90 30.00
CA VAL A 222 -4.93 -9.69 29.74
C VAL A 222 -4.38 -9.28 31.11
N ASP A 223 -3.07 -9.37 31.26
CA ASP A 223 -2.39 -8.89 32.44
C ASP A 223 -2.68 -7.38 32.51
N PRO A 224 -3.33 -6.85 33.54
CA PRO A 224 -3.72 -5.44 33.58
C PRO A 224 -2.54 -4.46 33.70
N GLU A 225 -1.29 -4.94 33.62
CA GLU A 225 -0.05 -4.18 33.77
C GLU A 225 0.83 -4.10 32.52
N GLU A 226 0.37 -4.58 31.31
CA GLU A 226 1.07 -4.37 30.02
C GLU A 226 0.51 -3.20 29.21
#